data_05a748dda26eb7308753117aa2fb8710
#
_entry.id   05a748dda26eb7308753117aa2fb8710
#
_cell.length_a   1.000
_cell.length_b   1.000
_cell.length_c   1.000
_cell.angle_alpha   90.00
_cell.angle_beta   90.00
_cell.angle_gamma   90.00
#
_symmetry.space_group_name_H-M   'P 1'
#
loop_
_entity.id
_entity.type
_entity.pdbx_description
1 polymer ?
#
loop_
_entity_poly.entity_id
_entity_poly.type
_entity_poly.pdbx_seq_one_letter_code
_entity_poly.pdbx_strand_id
1 'polypeptide(L)'
;MQFYNRGIKAHLLAAQHLIDDDHFVFTNFCGIGPIDLIRLNIHTGISELFDVKTDNDDHHRKRERTELQIKLGVKNLYVNLRKRTIR
;
A
#
# COMPACT_ATOMS: atom_id res chain seq x y z
N MET A 1 4.77 -18.16 9.94
CA MET A 1 4.87 -17.40 8.68
C MET A 1 6.12 -16.56 8.69
N GLN A 2 6.83 -16.54 7.58
CA GLN A 2 8.03 -15.76 7.46
C GLN A 2 7.71 -14.29 7.22
N PHE A 3 8.63 -13.44 7.60
CA PHE A 3 8.46 -11.99 7.54
C PHE A 3 8.05 -11.47 6.16
N TYR A 4 8.80 -11.85 5.14
CA TYR A 4 8.51 -11.35 3.81
C TYR A 4 7.22 -11.91 3.24
N ASN A 5 6.77 -13.09 3.67
CA ASN A 5 5.47 -13.63 3.27
C ASN A 5 4.31 -12.77 3.79
N ARG A 6 4.46 -12.22 4.99
CA ARG A 6 3.47 -11.27 5.52
C ARG A 6 3.42 -10.01 4.67
N GLY A 7 4.59 -9.51 4.27
CA GLY A 7 4.66 -8.35 3.40
C GLY A 7 3.99 -8.60 2.05
N ILE A 8 4.21 -9.76 1.45
CA ILE A 8 3.58 -10.15 0.19
C ILE A 8 2.07 -10.24 0.34
N LYS A 9 1.57 -10.86 1.39
CA LYS A 9 0.13 -10.96 1.65
C LYS A 9 -0.50 -9.58 1.83
N ALA A 10 0.13 -8.71 2.59
CA ALA A 10 -0.35 -7.34 2.79
C ALA A 10 -0.41 -6.59 1.46
N HIS A 11 0.62 -6.73 0.64
CA HIS A 11 0.70 -6.10 -0.67
C HIS A 11 -0.44 -6.57 -1.59
N LEU A 12 -0.69 -7.88 -1.63
CA LEU A 12 -1.76 -8.46 -2.45
C LEU A 12 -3.14 -8.01 -1.99
N LEU A 13 -3.39 -7.96 -0.69
CA LEU A 13 -4.65 -7.48 -0.14
C LEU A 13 -4.85 -6.00 -0.45
N ALA A 14 -3.80 -5.20 -0.33
CA ALA A 14 -3.84 -3.79 -0.68
C ALA A 14 -4.15 -3.58 -2.16
N ALA A 15 -3.48 -4.32 -3.04
CA ALA A 15 -3.72 -4.24 -4.47
C ALA A 15 -5.16 -4.62 -4.81
N GLN A 16 -5.67 -5.70 -4.21
CA GLN A 16 -7.06 -6.14 -4.40
C GLN A 16 -8.05 -5.07 -3.95
N HIS A 17 -7.77 -4.41 -2.84
CA HIS A 17 -8.61 -3.33 -2.32
C HIS A 17 -8.67 -2.13 -3.26
N LEU A 18 -7.57 -1.81 -3.92
CA LEU A 18 -7.45 -0.63 -4.77
C LEU A 18 -7.97 -0.83 -6.19
N ILE A 19 -8.08 -2.08 -6.64
CA ILE A 19 -8.54 -2.41 -7.99
C ILE A 19 -10.06 -2.25 -8.09
N ASP A 20 -10.51 -1.58 -9.16
CA ASP A 20 -11.92 -1.51 -9.55
C ASP A 20 -12.03 -1.18 -11.05
N ASP A 21 -13.25 -0.94 -11.53
CA ASP A 21 -13.49 -0.68 -12.95
C ASP A 21 -12.96 0.67 -13.43
N ASP A 22 -12.67 1.59 -12.49
CA ASP A 22 -12.24 2.94 -12.80
C ASP A 22 -10.74 3.18 -12.61
N HIS A 23 -10.03 2.17 -12.12
CA HIS A 23 -8.61 2.31 -11.78
C HIS A 23 -7.76 1.15 -12.26
N PHE A 24 -6.57 1.48 -12.77
CA PHE A 24 -5.49 0.53 -12.89
C PHE A 24 -4.63 0.58 -11.63
N VAL A 25 -4.11 -0.56 -11.23
CA VAL A 25 -3.18 -0.67 -10.10
C VAL A 25 -1.85 -1.24 -10.60
N PHE A 26 -0.79 -0.53 -10.31
CA PHE A 26 0.57 -0.93 -10.66
C PHE A 26 1.33 -1.27 -9.40
N THR A 27 2.15 -2.32 -9.45
CA THR A 27 2.97 -2.72 -8.32
C THR A 27 4.43 -2.46 -8.60
N ASN A 28 5.20 -2.18 -7.55
CA ASN A 28 6.64 -2.04 -7.65
C ASN A 28 7.26 -3.43 -7.79
N PHE A 29 7.76 -3.74 -8.97
CA PHE A 29 8.31 -5.05 -9.30
C PHE A 29 9.52 -5.40 -8.43
N CYS A 30 10.39 -4.43 -8.17
CA CYS A 30 11.61 -4.66 -7.39
C CYS A 30 11.38 -4.73 -5.88
N GLY A 31 10.25 -4.22 -5.40
CA GLY A 31 9.94 -4.17 -3.97
C GLY A 31 10.82 -3.22 -3.17
N ILE A 32 11.56 -2.34 -3.83
CA ILE A 32 12.48 -1.38 -3.22
C ILE A 32 12.04 0.03 -3.60
N GLY A 33 12.18 0.95 -2.68
CA GLY A 33 11.87 2.35 -2.90
C GLY A 33 10.67 2.83 -2.10
N PRO A 34 10.29 4.11 -2.27
CA PRO A 34 9.28 4.75 -1.43
C PRO A 34 7.85 4.40 -1.80
N ILE A 35 7.62 3.75 -2.94
CA ILE A 35 6.27 3.49 -3.47
C ILE A 35 6.10 2.00 -3.69
N ASP A 36 5.06 1.42 -3.10
CA ASP A 36 4.70 0.01 -3.29
C ASP A 36 3.67 -0.17 -4.40
N LEU A 37 2.66 0.70 -4.43
CA LEU A 37 1.54 0.61 -5.35
C LEU A 37 1.20 1.98 -5.90
N ILE A 38 0.76 2.00 -7.16
CA ILE A 38 0.19 3.19 -7.80
C ILE A 38 -1.22 2.85 -8.25
N ARG A 39 -2.17 3.70 -7.92
CA ARG A 39 -3.56 3.60 -8.37
C ARG A 39 -3.85 4.73 -9.34
N LEU A 40 -4.14 4.38 -10.57
CA LEU A 40 -4.38 5.36 -11.64
C LEU A 40 -5.86 5.37 -12.02
N ASN A 41 -6.50 6.53 -11.89
CA ASN A 41 -7.87 6.72 -12.37
C ASN A 41 -7.85 6.86 -13.89
N ILE A 42 -8.54 5.95 -14.59
CA ILE A 42 -8.51 5.89 -16.06
C ILE A 42 -9.28 7.03 -16.72
N HIS A 43 -10.17 7.70 -15.99
CA HIS A 43 -10.97 8.80 -16.53
C HIS A 43 -10.30 10.16 -16.35
N THR A 44 -9.66 10.36 -15.20
CA THR A 44 -9.06 11.65 -14.84
C THR A 44 -7.56 11.71 -15.09
N GLY A 45 -6.90 10.53 -15.17
CA GLY A 45 -5.45 10.46 -15.22
C GLY A 45 -4.76 10.75 -13.90
N ILE A 46 -5.50 10.90 -12.82
CA ILE A 46 -4.92 11.17 -11.49
C ILE A 46 -4.37 9.88 -10.90
N SER A 47 -3.12 9.96 -10.43
CA SER A 47 -2.43 8.86 -9.78
C SER A 47 -2.37 9.08 -8.28
N GLU A 48 -2.56 7.99 -7.52
CA GLU A 48 -2.33 7.96 -6.08
C GLU A 48 -1.20 6.97 -5.80
N LEU A 49 -0.28 7.36 -4.92
CA LEU A 49 0.91 6.59 -4.59
C LEU A 49 0.77 6.05 -3.17
N PHE A 50 1.06 4.77 -2.98
CA PHE A 50 0.87 4.11 -1.69
C PHE A 50 2.11 3.36 -1.24
N ASP A 51 2.35 3.39 0.07
CA ASP A 51 3.29 2.53 0.78
C ASP A 51 2.46 1.61 1.67
N VAL A 52 2.63 0.30 1.51
CA VAL A 52 1.84 -0.69 2.23
C VAL A 52 2.56 -1.07 3.52
N LYS A 53 1.85 -0.94 4.63
CA LYS A 53 2.35 -1.30 5.97
C LYS A 53 1.46 -2.37 6.57
N THR A 54 2.06 -3.35 7.24
CA THR A 54 1.28 -4.30 8.03
C THR A 54 0.84 -3.63 9.33
N ASP A 55 -0.40 -3.85 9.70
CA ASP A 55 -0.98 -3.33 10.94
C ASP A 55 -1.05 -4.48 11.95
N ASN A 56 -0.67 -4.19 13.19
CA ASN A 56 -0.73 -5.15 14.28
C ASN A 56 -1.78 -4.69 15.29
N ASP A 57 -2.69 -5.58 15.64
CA ASP A 57 -3.77 -5.28 16.60
C ASP A 57 -3.27 -4.75 17.93
N ASP A 58 -2.07 -5.20 18.37
CA ASP A 58 -1.50 -4.82 19.65
C ASP A 58 -0.72 -3.52 19.61
N HIS A 59 -0.40 -3.02 18.43
CA HIS A 59 0.44 -1.86 18.24
C HIS A 59 -0.08 -0.97 17.11
N HIS A 60 -0.99 -0.08 17.45
CA HIS A 60 -1.52 0.91 16.51
C HIS A 60 -0.54 2.05 16.30
N ARG A 61 0.68 1.72 15.91
CA ARG A 61 1.67 2.73 15.61
C ARG A 61 1.46 3.30 14.22
N LYS A 62 1.22 4.59 14.14
CA LYS A 62 1.39 5.30 12.89
C LYS A 62 2.87 5.35 12.57
N ARG A 63 3.25 4.77 11.45
CA ARG A 63 4.62 4.89 10.96
C ARG A 63 4.75 6.16 10.15
N GLU A 64 5.75 6.96 10.49
CA GLU A 64 5.99 8.20 9.75
C GLU A 64 6.49 7.90 8.36
N ARG A 65 6.05 8.70 7.41
CA ARG A 65 6.57 8.67 6.06
C ARG A 65 7.95 9.30 6.03
N THR A 66 8.82 8.81 5.14
CA THR A 66 10.12 9.43 4.90
C THR A 66 9.94 10.79 4.23
N GLU A 67 10.98 11.62 4.26
CA GLU A 67 10.96 12.91 3.54
C GLU A 67 10.61 12.73 2.07
N LEU A 68 11.20 11.73 1.42
CA LEU A 68 10.94 11.46 0.01
C LEU A 68 9.48 11.09 -0.21
N GLN A 69 8.92 10.26 0.65
CA GLN A 69 7.50 9.86 0.55
C GLN A 69 6.57 11.05 0.70
N ILE A 70 6.86 11.95 1.65
CA ILE A 70 6.07 13.17 1.85
C ILE A 70 6.15 14.06 0.62
N LYS A 71 7.35 14.24 0.08
CA LYS A 71 7.57 15.05 -1.12
C LYS A 71 6.82 14.52 -2.33
N LEU A 72 6.75 13.19 -2.48
CA LEU A 72 6.06 12.54 -3.59
C LEU A 72 4.56 12.39 -3.38
N GLY A 73 4.06 12.71 -2.18
CA GLY A 73 2.66 12.54 -1.85
C GLY A 73 2.24 11.08 -1.64
N VAL A 74 3.17 10.25 -1.18
CA VAL A 74 2.89 8.82 -0.90
C VAL A 74 2.05 8.71 0.36
N LYS A 75 0.98 7.94 0.28
CA LYS A 75 0.08 7.65 1.41
C LYS A 75 0.42 6.29 2.00
N ASN A 76 0.35 6.17 3.31
CA ASN A 76 0.45 4.87 3.96
C ASN A 76 -0.89 4.15 3.89
N LEU A 77 -0.85 2.88 3.51
CA LEU A 77 -2.00 2.00 3.51
C LEU A 77 -1.74 0.87 4.50
N TYR A 78 -2.53 0.82 5.56
CA TYR A 78 -2.35 -0.12 6.65
C TYR A 78 -3.21 -1.36 6.44
N VAL A 79 -2.57 -2.53 6.37
CA VAL A 79 -3.24 -3.81 6.15
C VAL A 79 -3.14 -4.66 7.41
N ASN A 80 -4.29 -4.99 7.98
CA ASN A 80 -4.38 -5.94 9.08
C ASN A 80 -4.64 -7.32 8.49
N LEU A 81 -3.62 -8.18 8.51
CA LEU A 81 -3.72 -9.51 7.93
C LEU A 81 -4.66 -10.44 8.68
N ARG A 82 -4.76 -10.26 9.99
CA ARG A 82 -5.61 -11.10 10.85
C ARG A 82 -7.08 -10.81 10.59
N LYS A 83 -7.45 -9.53 10.59
CA LYS A 83 -8.83 -9.10 10.36
C LYS A 83 -9.16 -8.93 8.87
N ARG A 84 -8.15 -8.94 8.02
CA ARG A 84 -8.26 -8.68 6.58
C ARG A 84 -8.90 -7.33 6.28
N THR A 85 -8.56 -6.33 7.09
CA THR A 85 -9.03 -4.95 6.94
C THR A 85 -7.91 -4.05 6.46
N ILE A 86 -8.29 -2.95 5.80
CA ILE A 86 -7.36 -1.97 5.25
C ILE A 86 -7.83 -0.57 5.66
N ARG A 87 -6.86 0.25 6.08
CA ARG A 87 -7.15 1.63 6.49
C ARG A 87 -6.11 2.65 6.07
#